data_eb3140df4cd213fc17766a2c5e705167
#
_entry.id   eb3140df4cd213fc17766a2c5e705167
#
_cell.length_a   1.000
_cell.length_b   1.000
_cell.length_c   1.000
_cell.angle_alpha   90.00
_cell.angle_beta   90.00
_cell.angle_gamma   90.00
#
_symmetry.space_group_name_H-M   'P 1'
#
loop_
_entity.id
_entity.type
_entity.pdbx_description
1 polymer ?
#
loop_
_entity_poly.entity_id
_entity_poly.type
_entity_poly.pdbx_seq_one_letter_code
_entity_poly.pdbx_strand_id
1 'polypeptide(L)'
;MVRPRAAARAGQACHSGVTFTFIKILTAKTRGRKPDLSVILPGSKAPPRSGPVREPPDILVEVIAPTPRDERRDRIEKMAEYARFGVPYYWLVDPALSAFEIFEREPDGNYKRLVGVTAGQIDPVPGCASLVIDVDALWAELARLGE
;
A
#
# COMPACT_ATOMS: atom_id res chain seq x y z
N MET A 1 1.19 20.52 13.88
CA MET A 1 0.30 19.53 14.51
C MET A 1 -0.39 18.73 13.39
N VAL A 2 0.07 17.53 13.13
CA VAL A 2 -0.54 16.65 12.11
C VAL A 2 -1.80 16.06 12.74
N ARG A 3 -2.97 16.48 12.26
CA ARG A 3 -4.22 15.81 12.66
C ARG A 3 -4.19 14.38 12.12
N PRO A 4 -4.53 13.36 12.93
CA PRO A 4 -4.73 12.03 12.39
C PRO A 4 -5.82 12.12 11.31
N ARG A 5 -5.51 11.67 10.09
CA ARG A 5 -6.55 11.47 9.09
C ARG A 5 -7.56 10.51 9.70
N ALA A 6 -8.82 10.89 9.68
CA ALA A 6 -9.89 10.02 10.10
C ALA A 6 -9.75 8.71 9.33
N ALA A 7 -9.67 7.59 10.04
CA ALA A 7 -9.79 6.28 9.45
C ALA A 7 -11.03 6.29 8.56
N ALA A 8 -10.90 5.79 7.33
CA ALA A 8 -12.03 5.69 6.42
C ALA A 8 -13.20 5.06 7.20
N ARG A 9 -14.32 5.76 7.26
CA ARG A 9 -15.48 5.27 8.03
C ARG A 9 -15.87 3.92 7.51
N ALA A 10 -16.00 2.94 8.40
CA ALA A 10 -16.52 1.62 8.07
C ALA A 10 -17.84 1.79 7.30
N GLY A 11 -17.89 1.26 6.06
CA GLY A 11 -19.06 1.34 5.20
C GLY A 11 -19.00 2.31 4.02
N GLN A 12 -17.90 3.05 3.84
CA GLN A 12 -17.76 3.92 2.68
C GLN A 12 -17.32 3.11 1.45
N ALA A 13 -18.08 3.18 0.36
CA ALA A 13 -17.75 2.51 -0.90
C ALA A 13 -16.45 3.07 -1.48
N CYS A 14 -15.44 2.21 -1.65
CA CYS A 14 -14.14 2.60 -2.18
C CYS A 14 -14.06 2.58 -3.72
N HIS A 15 -15.12 2.15 -4.40
CA HIS A 15 -15.07 1.88 -5.85
C HIS A 15 -15.13 3.12 -6.74
N SER A 16 -15.80 4.17 -6.29
CA SER A 16 -15.88 5.45 -7.03
C SER A 16 -14.94 6.48 -6.43
N GLY A 17 -14.16 7.14 -7.27
CA GLY A 17 -13.24 8.19 -6.85
C GLY A 17 -11.90 7.71 -6.28
N VAL A 18 -11.56 6.43 -6.40
CA VAL A 18 -10.22 5.93 -6.08
C VAL A 18 -9.23 6.38 -7.15
N THR A 19 -8.14 6.99 -6.72
CA THR A 19 -7.07 7.41 -7.62
C THR A 19 -5.86 6.51 -7.43
N PHE A 20 -5.39 5.92 -8.52
CA PHE A 20 -4.13 5.17 -8.58
C PHE A 20 -3.04 6.06 -9.17
N THR A 21 -1.85 6.02 -8.61
CA THR A 21 -0.74 6.82 -9.12
C THR A 21 0.60 6.09 -8.97
N PHE A 22 1.48 6.35 -9.94
CA PHE A 22 2.87 5.87 -9.96
C PHE A 22 3.85 7.03 -9.71
N ILE A 23 3.38 8.14 -9.14
CA ILE A 23 4.17 9.35 -8.94
C ILE A 23 5.11 9.17 -7.75
N LYS A 24 6.30 9.79 -7.87
CA LYS A 24 7.26 9.87 -6.79
C LYS A 24 6.68 10.59 -5.58
N ILE A 25 6.85 10.01 -4.40
CA ILE A 25 6.51 10.64 -3.13
C ILE A 25 7.78 11.16 -2.44
N LEU A 26 7.66 12.27 -1.73
CA LEU A 26 8.74 12.80 -0.89
C LEU A 26 8.48 12.43 0.56
N THR A 27 9.21 11.45 1.04
CA THR A 27 9.12 10.98 2.43
C THR A 27 9.92 11.84 3.40
N ALA A 28 10.86 12.65 2.87
CA ALA A 28 11.63 13.65 3.61
C ALA A 28 12.06 14.77 2.65
N LYS A 29 12.66 15.86 3.19
CA LYS A 29 13.06 17.02 2.38
C LYS A 29 13.93 16.66 1.16
N THR A 30 14.81 15.68 1.28
CA THR A 30 15.77 15.28 0.25
C THR A 30 15.60 13.86 -0.24
N ARG A 31 14.63 13.11 0.32
CA ARG A 31 14.42 11.70 0.00
C ARG A 31 13.10 11.48 -0.70
N GLY A 32 13.16 10.95 -1.90
CA GLY A 32 11.99 10.54 -2.66
C GLY A 32 11.97 9.05 -2.90
N ARG A 33 10.77 8.48 -2.88
CA ARG A 33 10.50 7.10 -3.25
C ARG A 33 9.49 7.07 -4.39
N LYS A 34 9.60 6.08 -5.24
CA LYS A 34 8.61 5.77 -6.26
C LYS A 34 8.06 4.38 -5.94
N PRO A 35 6.96 4.29 -5.19
CA PRO A 35 6.31 3.02 -4.93
C PRO A 35 5.76 2.42 -6.22
N ASP A 36 5.56 1.11 -6.24
CA ASP A 36 4.98 0.44 -7.40
C ASP A 36 3.54 0.90 -7.64
N LEU A 37 2.79 1.14 -6.57
CA LEU A 37 1.45 1.70 -6.66
C LEU A 37 1.11 2.53 -5.43
N SER A 38 0.51 3.69 -5.64
CA SER A 38 -0.10 4.50 -4.58
C SER A 38 -1.59 4.61 -4.81
N VAL A 39 -2.37 4.45 -3.75
CA VAL A 39 -3.83 4.50 -3.80
C VAL A 39 -4.32 5.66 -2.94
N ILE A 40 -5.13 6.52 -3.54
CA ILE A 40 -5.81 7.63 -2.87
C ILE A 40 -7.30 7.29 -2.80
N LEU A 41 -7.82 7.17 -1.60
CA LEU A 41 -9.22 6.84 -1.36
C LEU A 41 -10.11 8.08 -1.49
N PRO A 42 -11.43 7.90 -1.72
CA PRO A 42 -12.39 9.00 -1.73
C PRO A 42 -12.35 9.79 -0.42
N GLY A 43 -12.42 11.12 -0.53
CA GLY A 43 -12.36 12.04 0.62
C GLY A 43 -10.94 12.38 1.07
N SER A 44 -9.92 11.74 0.53
CA SER A 44 -8.52 12.13 0.73
C SER A 44 -8.10 13.20 -0.27
N LYS A 45 -7.03 13.93 0.06
CA LYS A 45 -6.53 14.99 -0.82
C LYS A 45 -5.98 14.37 -2.12
N ALA A 46 -6.45 14.87 -3.24
CA ALA A 46 -5.97 14.46 -4.55
C ALA A 46 -4.46 14.74 -4.71
N PRO A 47 -3.72 13.89 -5.42
CA PRO A 47 -2.32 14.14 -5.72
C PRO A 47 -2.18 15.36 -6.63
N PRO A 48 -1.03 16.06 -6.60
CA PRO A 48 -0.79 17.17 -7.50
C PRO A 48 -0.75 16.68 -8.96
N ARG A 49 -1.15 17.53 -9.89
CA ARG A 49 -1.10 17.21 -11.33
C ARG A 49 0.32 17.02 -11.87
N SER A 50 1.29 17.61 -11.19
CA SER A 50 2.70 17.50 -11.54
C SER A 50 3.58 17.59 -10.29
N GLY A 51 4.77 17.04 -10.37
CA GLY A 51 5.72 17.02 -9.27
C GLY A 51 5.45 15.92 -8.23
N PRO A 52 6.29 15.84 -7.22
CA PRO A 52 6.21 14.78 -6.23
C PRO A 52 5.07 15.01 -5.23
N VAL A 53 4.51 13.90 -4.74
CA VAL A 53 3.51 13.92 -3.67
C VAL A 53 4.22 14.15 -2.33
N ARG A 54 3.75 15.11 -1.57
CA ARG A 54 4.32 15.48 -0.26
C ARG A 54 3.46 15.04 0.92
N GLU A 55 2.26 14.56 0.66
CA GLU A 55 1.35 14.01 1.67
C GLU A 55 1.23 12.51 1.51
N PRO A 56 1.12 11.75 2.63
CA PRO A 56 1.01 10.30 2.53
C PRO A 56 -0.26 9.91 1.77
N PRO A 57 -0.15 9.00 0.78
CA PRO A 57 -1.31 8.34 0.21
C PRO A 57 -1.97 7.42 1.24
N ASP A 58 -3.18 6.96 0.95
CA ASP A 58 -3.91 6.09 1.88
C ASP A 58 -3.33 4.67 1.91
N ILE A 59 -2.91 4.16 0.76
CA ILE A 59 -2.30 2.84 0.63
C ILE A 59 -1.07 2.94 -0.27
N LEU A 60 0.03 2.33 0.13
CA LEU A 60 1.18 2.05 -0.72
C LEU A 60 1.30 0.55 -0.96
N VAL A 61 1.55 0.19 -2.20
CA VAL A 61 1.77 -1.19 -2.62
C VAL A 61 3.18 -1.33 -3.18
N GLU A 62 3.91 -2.30 -2.69
CA GLU A 62 5.21 -2.70 -3.22
C GLU A 62 5.16 -4.17 -3.64
N VAL A 63 5.63 -4.44 -4.84
CA VAL A 63 5.81 -5.79 -5.35
C VAL A 63 7.28 -6.16 -5.17
N ILE A 64 7.53 -7.19 -4.40
CA ILE A 64 8.89 -7.58 -4.03
C ILE A 64 9.56 -8.27 -5.21
N ALA A 65 10.69 -7.74 -5.65
CA ALA A 65 11.55 -8.42 -6.61
C ALA A 65 12.33 -9.57 -5.93
N PRO A 66 12.59 -10.68 -6.65
CA PRO A 66 13.11 -11.92 -6.06
C PRO A 66 14.62 -11.84 -5.77
N THR A 67 15.10 -10.78 -5.15
CA THR A 67 16.49 -10.65 -4.70
C THR A 67 16.54 -10.35 -3.21
N PRO A 68 17.51 -10.91 -2.45
CA PRO A 68 17.64 -10.62 -1.01
C PRO A 68 17.77 -9.13 -0.69
N ARG A 69 18.42 -8.37 -1.58
CA ARG A 69 18.57 -6.92 -1.44
C ARG A 69 17.24 -6.19 -1.51
N ASP A 70 16.40 -6.54 -2.49
CA ASP A 70 15.11 -5.91 -2.70
C ASP A 70 14.13 -6.28 -1.61
N GLU A 71 14.14 -7.54 -1.18
CA GLU A 71 13.34 -8.00 -0.06
C GLU A 71 13.66 -7.24 1.24
N ARG A 72 14.95 -7.10 1.57
CA ARG A 72 15.39 -6.32 2.73
C ARG A 72 14.93 -4.86 2.62
N ARG A 73 15.11 -4.25 1.46
CA ARG A 73 14.69 -2.88 1.20
C ARG A 73 13.19 -2.69 1.43
N ASP A 74 12.37 -3.55 0.86
CA ASP A 74 10.91 -3.41 0.89
C ASP A 74 10.34 -3.78 2.26
N ARG A 75 10.84 -4.84 2.89
CA ARG A 75 10.35 -5.30 4.19
C ARG A 75 10.87 -4.52 5.38
N ILE A 76 12.01 -3.89 5.30
CA ILE A 76 12.65 -3.22 6.43
C ILE A 76 12.77 -1.72 6.19
N GLU A 77 13.52 -1.32 5.16
CA GLU A 77 13.87 0.09 4.97
C GLU A 77 12.68 0.94 4.53
N LYS A 78 11.96 0.53 3.48
CA LYS A 78 10.79 1.24 2.99
C LYS A 78 9.64 1.19 3.99
N MET A 79 9.43 0.06 4.65
CA MET A 79 8.39 -0.07 5.68
C MET A 79 8.59 0.95 6.80
N ALA A 80 9.80 1.08 7.33
CA ALA A 80 10.11 2.05 8.37
C ALA A 80 9.95 3.50 7.86
N GLU A 81 10.36 3.76 6.64
CA GLU A 81 10.26 5.08 6.01
C GLU A 81 8.81 5.51 5.76
N TYR A 82 7.99 4.61 5.23
CA TYR A 82 6.57 4.87 4.98
C TYR A 82 5.78 5.02 6.29
N ALA A 83 6.14 4.27 7.31
CA ALA A 83 5.55 4.42 8.65
C ALA A 83 5.82 5.82 9.22
N ARG A 84 7.06 6.31 9.12
CA ARG A 84 7.41 7.68 9.56
C ARG A 84 6.74 8.75 8.72
N PHE A 85 6.58 8.52 7.42
CA PHE A 85 5.88 9.42 6.52
C PHE A 85 4.38 9.50 6.83
N GLY A 86 3.82 8.47 7.47
CA GLY A 86 2.43 8.43 7.93
C GLY A 86 1.47 7.75 6.96
N VAL A 87 1.94 6.84 6.13
CA VAL A 87 1.08 6.04 5.23
C VAL A 87 0.23 5.08 6.05
N PRO A 88 -1.12 5.17 6.01
CA PRO A 88 -1.98 4.35 6.85
C PRO A 88 -1.89 2.85 6.58
N TYR A 89 -1.80 2.45 5.30
CA TYR A 89 -1.77 1.04 4.91
C TYR A 89 -0.61 0.77 3.95
N TYR A 90 0.11 -0.30 4.21
CA TYR A 90 1.23 -0.77 3.41
C TYR A 90 0.99 -2.22 2.98
N TRP A 91 0.96 -2.46 1.67
CA TRP A 91 0.77 -3.78 1.10
C TRP A 91 2.08 -4.29 0.51
N LEU A 92 2.44 -5.49 0.89
CA LEU A 92 3.55 -6.22 0.29
C LEU A 92 3.00 -7.40 -0.52
N VAL A 93 3.33 -7.41 -1.79
CA VAL A 93 3.02 -8.50 -2.71
C VAL A 93 4.32 -9.20 -3.07
N ASP A 94 4.43 -10.46 -2.74
CA ASP A 94 5.63 -11.28 -2.97
C ASP A 94 5.29 -12.43 -3.92
N PRO A 95 5.53 -12.26 -5.24
CA PRO A 95 5.23 -13.30 -6.22
C PRO A 95 6.05 -14.56 -6.03
N ALA A 96 7.30 -14.46 -5.57
CA ALA A 96 8.19 -15.61 -5.37
C ALA A 96 7.68 -16.54 -4.27
N LEU A 97 7.08 -15.98 -3.22
CA LEU A 97 6.50 -16.74 -2.11
C LEU A 97 4.99 -16.92 -2.25
N SER A 98 4.37 -16.34 -3.29
CA SER A 98 2.91 -16.24 -3.41
C SER A 98 2.29 -15.70 -2.13
N ALA A 99 2.87 -14.64 -1.57
CA ALA A 99 2.44 -14.07 -0.31
C ALA A 99 1.88 -12.64 -0.52
N PHE A 100 0.75 -12.37 0.11
CA PHE A 100 0.12 -11.06 0.14
C PHE A 100 -0.05 -10.63 1.59
N GLU A 101 0.54 -9.49 1.96
CA GLU A 101 0.53 -8.97 3.32
C GLU A 101 -0.01 -7.55 3.34
N ILE A 102 -0.87 -7.25 4.32
CA ILE A 102 -1.39 -5.92 4.58
C ILE A 102 -1.02 -5.49 6.00
N PHE A 103 -0.39 -4.33 6.08
CA PHE A 103 0.01 -3.71 7.33
C PHE A 103 -0.78 -2.42 7.55
N GLU A 104 -1.20 -2.18 8.77
CA GLU A 104 -1.84 -0.94 9.23
C GLU A 104 -0.87 -0.19 10.16
N ARG A 105 -0.79 1.12 9.94
CA ARG A 105 -0.01 2.00 10.82
C ARG A 105 -0.78 2.25 12.11
N GLU A 106 -0.18 1.90 13.22
CA GLU A 106 -0.73 2.15 14.54
C GLU A 106 -0.40 3.56 15.06
N PRO A 107 -1.08 4.04 16.12
CA PRO A 107 -0.82 5.36 16.71
C PRO A 107 0.61 5.57 17.18
N ASP A 108 1.33 4.50 17.55
CA ASP A 108 2.75 4.55 17.95
C ASP A 108 3.71 4.77 16.77
N GLY A 109 3.19 4.79 15.53
CA GLY A 109 3.98 4.98 14.31
C GLY A 109 4.58 3.72 13.73
N ASN A 110 4.31 2.55 14.29
CA ASN A 110 4.73 1.27 13.76
C ASN A 110 3.64 0.61 12.91
N TYR A 111 4.03 -0.30 12.03
CA TYR A 111 3.10 -1.13 11.29
C TYR A 111 2.78 -2.42 12.03
N LYS A 112 1.49 -2.77 12.04
CA LYS A 112 0.99 -4.06 12.49
C LYS A 112 0.45 -4.84 11.30
N ARG A 113 0.88 -6.07 11.14
CA ARG A 113 0.34 -6.94 10.10
C ARG A 113 -1.08 -7.38 10.45
N LEU A 114 -2.05 -7.02 9.61
CA LEU A 114 -3.45 -7.44 9.74
C LEU A 114 -3.76 -8.66 8.91
N VAL A 115 -3.13 -8.78 7.74
CA VAL A 115 -3.37 -9.86 6.78
C VAL A 115 -2.03 -10.44 6.33
N GLY A 116 -1.96 -11.74 6.24
CA GLY A 116 -0.86 -12.47 5.62
C GLY A 116 -1.43 -13.77 5.06
N VAL A 117 -1.56 -13.86 3.73
CA VAL A 117 -2.18 -14.99 3.04
C VAL A 117 -1.37 -15.39 1.80
N THR A 118 -1.50 -16.64 1.41
CA THR A 118 -0.89 -17.20 0.20
C THR A 118 -1.93 -17.62 -0.84
N ALA A 119 -3.19 -17.68 -0.45
CA ALA A 119 -4.30 -18.14 -1.28
C ALA A 119 -5.63 -17.58 -0.77
N GLY A 120 -6.70 -17.80 -1.52
CA GLY A 120 -8.06 -17.43 -1.14
C GLY A 120 -8.39 -15.98 -1.45
N GLN A 121 -9.23 -15.39 -0.61
CA GLN A 121 -9.69 -14.02 -0.75
C GLN A 121 -9.38 -13.21 0.51
N ILE A 122 -9.13 -11.92 0.32
CA ILE A 122 -9.08 -10.93 1.41
C ILE A 122 -10.40 -10.18 1.38
N ASP A 123 -11.23 -10.42 2.39
CA ASP A 123 -12.57 -9.83 2.52
C ASP A 123 -12.95 -9.74 4.02
N PRO A 124 -13.16 -8.54 4.56
CA PRO A 124 -12.96 -7.22 3.93
C PRO A 124 -11.47 -6.84 3.81
N VAL A 125 -11.18 -5.96 2.88
CA VAL A 125 -9.83 -5.37 2.78
C VAL A 125 -9.68 -4.27 3.85
N PRO A 126 -8.66 -4.34 4.71
CA PRO A 126 -8.41 -3.29 5.70
C PRO A 126 -8.28 -1.91 5.04
N GLY A 127 -8.99 -0.93 5.56
CA GLY A 127 -9.06 0.43 5.03
C GLY A 127 -9.98 0.63 3.83
N CYS A 128 -10.49 -0.45 3.21
CA CYS A 128 -11.40 -0.39 2.08
C CYS A 128 -12.40 -1.56 2.12
N ALA A 129 -13.33 -1.51 3.07
CA ALA A 129 -14.22 -2.62 3.40
C ALA A 129 -15.13 -3.10 2.25
N SER A 130 -15.33 -2.28 1.22
CA SER A 130 -16.10 -2.65 0.03
C SER A 130 -15.28 -3.35 -1.06
N LEU A 131 -13.97 -3.44 -0.87
CA LEU A 131 -13.06 -4.14 -1.79
C LEU A 131 -12.86 -5.58 -1.34
N VAL A 132 -12.85 -6.49 -2.29
CA VAL A 132 -12.41 -7.88 -2.12
C VAL A 132 -11.22 -8.12 -3.02
N ILE A 133 -10.17 -8.74 -2.50
CA ILE A 133 -9.01 -9.12 -3.30
C ILE A 133 -9.03 -10.64 -3.46
N ASP A 134 -9.16 -11.09 -4.69
CA ASP A 134 -9.01 -12.50 -5.07
C ASP A 134 -7.52 -12.81 -5.28
N VAL A 135 -6.89 -13.38 -4.26
CA VAL A 135 -5.47 -13.67 -4.26
C VAL A 135 -5.12 -14.80 -5.22
N ASP A 136 -6.00 -15.79 -5.35
CA ASP A 136 -5.80 -16.90 -6.30
C ASP A 136 -5.83 -16.40 -7.75
N ALA A 137 -6.77 -15.51 -8.07
CA ALA A 137 -6.85 -14.88 -9.38
C ALA A 137 -5.61 -14.01 -9.67
N LEU A 138 -5.08 -13.32 -8.66
CA LEU A 138 -3.85 -12.54 -8.81
C LEU A 138 -2.66 -13.42 -9.19
N TRP A 139 -2.46 -14.55 -8.49
CA TRP A 139 -1.37 -15.46 -8.83
C TRP A 139 -1.55 -16.11 -10.20
N ALA A 140 -2.77 -16.46 -10.57
CA ALA A 140 -3.07 -17.00 -11.90
C ALA A 140 -2.72 -16.00 -13.03
N GLU A 141 -3.04 -14.71 -12.85
CA GLU A 141 -2.67 -13.68 -13.81
C GLU A 141 -1.15 -13.47 -13.89
N LEU A 142 -0.45 -13.45 -12.76
CA LEU A 142 1.01 -13.32 -12.75
C LEU A 142 1.69 -14.50 -13.42
N ALA A 143 1.21 -15.72 -13.21
CA ALA A 143 1.71 -16.92 -13.89
C ALA A 143 1.52 -16.84 -15.42
N ARG A 144 0.35 -16.34 -15.87
CA ARG A 144 0.05 -16.15 -17.29
C ARG A 144 0.98 -15.12 -17.95
N LEU A 145 1.35 -14.07 -17.24
CA LEU A 145 2.26 -13.03 -17.74
C LEU A 145 3.73 -13.48 -17.78
N GLY A 146 4.09 -14.51 -17.02
CA GLY A 146 5.43 -15.08 -16.99
C GLY A 146 5.69 -16.15 -18.06
N GLU A 147 4.67 -16.50 -18.84
CA GLU A 147 4.79 -17.44 -19.98
C GLU A 147 5.33 -16.68 -21.26
#